data_8907691545bc8baddb34b66e2c92fe06
#
_entry.id   8907691545bc8baddb34b66e2c92fe06
#
_cell.length_a   1.000
_cell.length_b   1.000
_cell.length_c   1.000
_cell.angle_alpha   90.00
_cell.angle_beta   90.00
_cell.angle_gamma   90.00
#
_symmetry.space_group_name_H-M   'P 1'
#
loop_
_entity.id
_entity.type
_entity.pdbx_description
1 polymer ?
#
loop_
_entity_poly.entity_id
_entity_poly.type
_entity_poly.pdbx_seq_one_letter_code
_entity_poly.pdbx_strand_id
1 'polypeptide(L)'
;MVEQHNIENNFMKIFISGGTGFIGSYLRIMLLQEGHLLTVVTRRPEAYESETARNQQFVSWEDDLAAEMEQADAVINLAGSSIFGQRWNKEVKERIYSSRIESTRQLVQAIRAAESPPEVMVSASGANYYEAKGDQVLDESAEAGENFLARVCVDWEKEARKVTEAGVRLTISRIGVVLQEDGGALDQMLTPFKLFVGGPIGSGDQYFPWIHMHDLCRGLLFAIREKSMEGPFNLNAPNPVTMRTFADELGDQLNRPSLFRVPEFALQIAIGEAATLITESLRMQPKKLQQHGFEFQYNYLTEALSDIL
;
A
#
# COMPACT_ATOMS: atom_id res chain seq x y z
N MET A 1 33.52 -16.25 20.89
CA MET A 1 33.24 -16.78 19.56
C MET A 1 31.96 -16.05 19.11
N VAL A 2 32.09 -15.10 18.21
CA VAL A 2 30.97 -14.36 17.63
C VAL A 2 30.40 -15.30 16.58
N GLU A 3 29.17 -15.76 16.77
CA GLU A 3 28.42 -16.47 15.74
C GLU A 3 28.28 -15.53 14.54
N GLN A 4 29.03 -15.85 13.48
CA GLN A 4 28.75 -15.30 12.16
C GLN A 4 27.38 -15.82 11.75
N HIS A 5 26.36 -14.96 11.86
CA HIS A 5 25.12 -15.17 11.16
C HIS A 5 25.46 -15.24 9.68
N ASN A 6 25.35 -16.45 9.13
CA ASN A 6 25.34 -16.67 7.69
C ASN A 6 24.18 -15.83 7.13
N ILE A 7 24.50 -14.67 6.58
CA ILE A 7 23.63 -13.97 5.66
C ILE A 7 23.66 -14.84 4.39
N GLU A 8 22.83 -15.90 4.35
CA GLU A 8 22.48 -16.50 3.08
C GLU A 8 21.92 -15.35 2.23
N ASN A 9 22.66 -15.02 1.17
CA ASN A 9 22.26 -14.06 0.16
C ASN A 9 21.00 -14.61 -0.54
N ASN A 10 19.85 -14.42 0.07
CA ASN A 10 18.56 -14.91 -0.38
C ASN A 10 18.00 -13.92 -1.39
N PHE A 11 18.77 -13.65 -2.48
CA PHE A 11 18.23 -12.85 -3.58
C PHE A 11 17.09 -13.62 -4.24
N MET A 12 16.04 -12.92 -4.59
CA MET A 12 14.85 -13.46 -5.24
C MET A 12 14.64 -12.76 -6.58
N LYS A 13 13.98 -13.46 -7.49
CA LYS A 13 13.40 -12.89 -8.70
C LYS A 13 11.97 -12.49 -8.37
N ILE A 14 11.69 -11.20 -8.39
CA ILE A 14 10.40 -10.65 -7.96
C ILE A 14 9.70 -10.00 -9.15
N PHE A 15 8.51 -10.50 -9.47
CA PHE A 15 7.64 -9.86 -10.46
C PHE A 15 6.75 -8.82 -9.78
N ILE A 16 6.71 -7.59 -10.32
CA ILE A 16 6.00 -6.47 -9.71
C ILE A 16 5.04 -5.83 -10.70
N SER A 17 3.76 -5.80 -10.37
CA SER A 17 2.79 -4.92 -11.02
C SER A 17 2.62 -3.63 -10.22
N GLY A 18 2.42 -2.51 -10.91
CA GLY A 18 2.36 -1.19 -10.26
C GLY A 18 3.73 -0.69 -9.76
N GLY A 19 4.83 -1.33 -10.18
CA GLY A 19 6.20 -0.98 -9.79
C GLY A 19 6.66 0.41 -10.24
N THR A 20 5.94 1.08 -11.14
CA THR A 20 6.19 2.46 -11.59
C THR A 20 5.32 3.49 -10.87
N GLY A 21 4.50 3.07 -9.91
CA GLY A 21 3.65 3.93 -9.09
C GLY A 21 4.35 4.46 -7.83
N PHE A 22 3.63 5.22 -7.01
CA PHE A 22 4.13 5.85 -5.78
C PHE A 22 4.83 4.87 -4.84
N ILE A 23 4.15 3.79 -4.43
CA ILE A 23 4.74 2.75 -3.57
C ILE A 23 5.78 1.94 -4.35
N GLY A 24 5.44 1.54 -5.58
CA GLY A 24 6.26 0.63 -6.37
C GLY A 24 7.63 1.19 -6.73
N SER A 25 7.75 2.49 -6.97
CA SER A 25 9.03 3.13 -7.27
C SER A 25 9.99 3.07 -6.07
N TYR A 26 9.50 3.33 -4.87
CA TYR A 26 10.30 3.20 -3.65
C TYR A 26 10.67 1.74 -3.37
N LEU A 27 9.71 0.84 -3.50
CA LEU A 27 9.91 -0.60 -3.30
C LEU A 27 10.98 -1.16 -4.25
N ARG A 28 10.95 -0.78 -5.54
CA ARG A 28 11.97 -1.21 -6.51
C ARG A 28 13.38 -0.81 -6.08
N ILE A 29 13.56 0.45 -5.66
CA ILE A 29 14.87 0.95 -5.21
C ILE A 29 15.36 0.12 -4.01
N MET A 30 14.51 -0.11 -3.03
CA MET A 30 14.85 -0.90 -1.84
C MET A 30 15.23 -2.34 -2.21
N LEU A 31 14.43 -3.01 -3.05
CA LEU A 31 14.69 -4.38 -3.47
C LEU A 31 15.98 -4.52 -4.31
N LEU A 32 16.27 -3.55 -5.18
CA LEU A 32 17.51 -3.52 -5.95
C LEU A 32 18.73 -3.33 -5.04
N GLN A 33 18.63 -2.50 -4.01
CA GLN A 33 19.69 -2.32 -3.01
C GLN A 33 19.95 -3.59 -2.19
N GLU A 34 18.92 -4.41 -1.97
CA GLU A 34 19.05 -5.74 -1.34
C GLU A 34 19.53 -6.84 -2.31
N GLY A 35 19.75 -6.50 -3.58
CA GLY A 35 20.32 -7.41 -4.59
C GLY A 35 19.29 -8.31 -5.30
N HIS A 36 18.00 -8.04 -5.16
CA HIS A 36 16.95 -8.78 -5.87
C HIS A 36 16.94 -8.50 -7.37
N LEU A 37 16.43 -9.45 -8.15
CA LEU A 37 16.17 -9.28 -9.58
C LEU A 37 14.70 -8.94 -9.80
N LEU A 38 14.42 -7.90 -10.58
CA LEU A 38 13.06 -7.39 -10.75
C LEU A 38 12.58 -7.51 -12.19
N THR A 39 11.38 -8.05 -12.37
CA THR A 39 10.58 -7.90 -13.58
C THR A 39 9.39 -7.01 -13.26
N VAL A 40 9.27 -5.86 -13.91
CA VAL A 40 8.23 -4.86 -13.66
C VAL A 40 7.28 -4.79 -14.84
N VAL A 41 6.03 -5.19 -14.64
CA VAL A 41 5.02 -5.03 -15.69
C VAL A 41 4.44 -3.62 -15.68
N THR A 42 4.44 -2.98 -16.84
CA THR A 42 3.94 -1.61 -17.03
C THR A 42 3.22 -1.46 -18.38
N ARG A 43 2.40 -0.43 -18.51
CA ARG A 43 1.69 -0.10 -19.75
C ARG A 43 2.60 0.54 -20.81
N ARG A 44 3.76 1.03 -20.42
CA ARG A 44 4.72 1.73 -21.28
C ARG A 44 6.14 1.34 -20.90
N PRO A 45 6.59 0.12 -21.20
CA PRO A 45 7.94 -0.33 -20.88
C PRO A 45 9.01 0.53 -21.55
N GLU A 46 8.74 1.07 -22.73
CA GLU A 46 9.62 1.96 -23.48
C GLU A 46 9.99 3.26 -22.71
N ALA A 47 9.13 3.72 -21.84
CA ALA A 47 9.41 4.88 -21.00
C ALA A 47 10.49 4.61 -19.92
N TYR A 48 10.86 3.36 -19.72
CA TYR A 48 11.79 2.89 -18.69
C TYR A 48 13.02 2.17 -19.28
N GLU A 49 13.26 2.28 -20.58
CA GLU A 49 14.42 1.67 -21.25
C GLU A 49 15.76 2.06 -20.59
N SER A 50 15.89 3.33 -20.16
CA SER A 50 17.09 3.82 -19.48
C SER A 50 17.28 3.26 -18.07
N GLU A 51 16.23 2.73 -17.46
CA GLU A 51 16.28 2.07 -16.15
C GLU A 51 16.44 0.56 -16.25
N THR A 52 16.34 -0.01 -17.48
CA THR A 52 16.57 -1.43 -17.71
C THR A 52 18.05 -1.75 -17.53
N ALA A 53 18.35 -2.73 -16.68
CA ALA A 53 19.67 -3.15 -16.31
C ALA A 53 19.69 -4.66 -16.09
N ARG A 54 20.88 -5.23 -15.79
CA ARG A 54 21.02 -6.68 -15.55
C ARG A 54 20.10 -7.22 -14.45
N ASN A 55 19.80 -6.38 -13.45
CA ASN A 55 19.00 -6.76 -12.28
C ASN A 55 17.57 -6.20 -12.30
N GLN A 56 17.17 -5.51 -13.38
CA GLN A 56 15.82 -4.99 -13.56
C GLN A 56 15.41 -4.94 -15.02
N GLN A 57 14.24 -5.46 -15.33
CA GLN A 57 13.62 -5.37 -16.65
C GLN A 57 12.18 -4.86 -16.56
N PHE A 58 11.70 -4.28 -17.66
CA PHE A 58 10.32 -3.81 -17.80
C PHE A 58 9.65 -4.56 -18.95
N VAL A 59 8.45 -5.08 -18.68
CA VAL A 59 7.65 -5.84 -19.64
C VAL A 59 6.27 -5.21 -19.80
N SER A 60 5.62 -5.47 -20.94
CA SER A 60 4.26 -5.04 -21.21
C SER A 60 3.24 -6.00 -20.61
N TRP A 61 2.02 -5.50 -20.36
CA TRP A 61 0.86 -6.34 -20.07
C TRP A 61 0.43 -7.24 -21.25
N GLU A 62 0.93 -6.95 -22.46
CA GLU A 62 0.66 -7.68 -23.68
C GLU A 62 1.69 -8.78 -23.96
N ASP A 63 2.80 -8.82 -23.20
CA ASP A 63 3.82 -9.83 -23.30
C ASP A 63 3.35 -11.18 -22.72
N ASP A 64 4.12 -12.24 -22.94
CA ASP A 64 3.86 -13.56 -22.35
C ASP A 64 4.16 -13.56 -20.84
N LEU A 65 3.20 -13.09 -20.06
CA LEU A 65 3.34 -13.01 -18.61
C LEU A 65 3.47 -14.38 -17.95
N ALA A 66 2.99 -15.48 -18.57
CA ALA A 66 3.15 -16.81 -17.99
C ALA A 66 4.64 -17.22 -17.99
N ALA A 67 5.36 -16.96 -19.07
CA ALA A 67 6.81 -17.20 -19.13
C ALA A 67 7.58 -16.36 -18.09
N GLU A 68 7.15 -15.12 -17.83
CA GLU A 68 7.75 -14.29 -16.77
C GLU A 68 7.46 -14.83 -15.35
N MET A 69 6.27 -15.42 -15.13
CA MET A 69 5.91 -16.05 -13.86
C MET A 69 6.76 -17.29 -13.56
N GLU A 70 7.15 -18.06 -14.57
CA GLU A 70 8.06 -19.21 -14.41
C GLU A 70 9.45 -18.82 -13.95
N GLN A 71 9.83 -17.57 -14.18
CA GLN A 71 11.13 -17.04 -13.74
C GLN A 71 11.06 -16.36 -12.37
N ALA A 72 9.88 -16.17 -11.80
CA ALA A 72 9.67 -15.42 -10.55
C ALA A 72 9.58 -16.36 -9.33
N ASP A 73 10.26 -15.99 -8.25
CA ASP A 73 10.10 -16.64 -6.95
C ASP A 73 8.86 -16.07 -6.21
N ALA A 74 8.58 -14.78 -6.43
CA ALA A 74 7.48 -14.07 -5.78
C ALA A 74 6.84 -13.03 -6.72
N VAL A 75 5.55 -12.75 -6.48
CA VAL A 75 4.80 -11.70 -7.18
C VAL A 75 4.31 -10.66 -6.18
N ILE A 76 4.52 -9.37 -6.47
CA ILE A 76 3.95 -8.25 -5.73
C ILE A 76 2.97 -7.51 -6.64
N ASN A 77 1.69 -7.52 -6.26
CA ASN A 77 0.62 -6.84 -7.00
C ASN A 77 0.25 -5.53 -6.32
N LEU A 78 0.74 -4.40 -6.87
CA LEU A 78 0.41 -3.03 -6.44
C LEU A 78 -0.36 -2.26 -7.53
N ALA A 79 -0.79 -2.93 -8.60
CA ALA A 79 -1.46 -2.27 -9.71
C ALA A 79 -2.82 -1.69 -9.30
N GLY A 80 -2.99 -0.40 -9.58
CA GLY A 80 -4.22 0.32 -9.32
C GLY A 80 -4.09 1.80 -9.65
N SER A 81 -5.13 2.41 -10.19
CA SER A 81 -5.16 3.86 -10.41
C SER A 81 -5.24 4.61 -9.07
N SER A 82 -4.63 5.81 -9.00
CA SER A 82 -4.71 6.67 -7.82
C SER A 82 -6.15 6.95 -7.43
N ILE A 83 -6.43 6.86 -6.12
CA ILE A 83 -7.70 7.25 -5.51
C ILE A 83 -7.68 8.70 -5.03
N PHE A 84 -6.49 9.30 -4.92
CA PHE A 84 -6.26 10.67 -4.47
C PHE A 84 -6.11 11.65 -5.63
N GLY A 85 -6.25 12.96 -5.33
CA GLY A 85 -5.93 14.04 -6.26
C GLY A 85 -6.99 14.35 -7.31
N GLN A 86 -8.17 13.73 -7.25
CA GLN A 86 -9.27 13.96 -8.19
C GLN A 86 -10.63 13.80 -7.54
N ARG A 87 -11.61 14.56 -8.04
CA ARG A 87 -13.01 14.40 -7.65
C ARG A 87 -13.58 13.11 -8.26
N TRP A 88 -14.25 12.28 -7.46
CA TRP A 88 -14.84 11.05 -7.96
C TRP A 88 -16.16 11.30 -8.70
N ASN A 89 -16.17 10.91 -9.95
CA ASN A 89 -17.35 10.75 -10.78
C ASN A 89 -17.47 9.28 -11.19
N LYS A 90 -18.44 8.97 -12.05
CA LYS A 90 -18.69 7.59 -12.50
C LYS A 90 -17.46 6.98 -13.21
N GLU A 91 -16.81 7.74 -14.09
CA GLU A 91 -15.64 7.27 -14.84
C GLU A 91 -14.43 7.05 -13.94
N VAL A 92 -14.23 7.92 -12.94
CA VAL A 92 -13.15 7.76 -11.96
C VAL A 92 -13.37 6.53 -11.11
N LYS A 93 -14.58 6.32 -10.61
CA LYS A 93 -14.94 5.12 -9.83
C LYS A 93 -14.76 3.84 -10.64
N GLU A 94 -15.20 3.82 -11.90
CA GLU A 94 -15.01 2.70 -12.80
C GLU A 94 -13.53 2.40 -13.01
N ARG A 95 -12.70 3.42 -13.24
CA ARG A 95 -11.26 3.27 -13.39
C ARG A 95 -10.59 2.77 -12.09
N ILE A 96 -11.03 3.24 -10.92
CA ILE A 96 -10.55 2.76 -9.63
C ILE A 96 -10.81 1.26 -9.48
N TYR A 97 -12.01 0.83 -9.84
CA TYR A 97 -12.44 -0.57 -9.78
C TYR A 97 -11.72 -1.43 -10.82
N SER A 98 -11.88 -1.10 -12.11
CA SER A 98 -11.39 -1.91 -13.22
C SER A 98 -9.87 -2.06 -13.18
N SER A 99 -9.12 -0.98 -12.88
CA SER A 99 -7.65 -1.03 -12.82
C SER A 99 -7.11 -2.03 -11.79
N ARG A 100 -7.87 -2.35 -10.75
CA ARG A 100 -7.49 -3.33 -9.71
C ARG A 100 -7.91 -4.74 -10.08
N ILE A 101 -9.16 -4.89 -10.46
CA ILE A 101 -9.75 -6.20 -10.76
C ILE A 101 -9.14 -6.81 -12.03
N GLU A 102 -9.01 -6.03 -13.10
CA GLU A 102 -8.51 -6.52 -14.38
C GLU A 102 -7.02 -6.85 -14.32
N SER A 103 -6.19 -5.98 -13.73
CA SER A 103 -4.77 -6.27 -13.57
C SER A 103 -4.53 -7.50 -12.69
N THR A 104 -5.26 -7.63 -11.58
CA THR A 104 -5.16 -8.81 -10.70
C THR A 104 -5.59 -10.07 -11.42
N ARG A 105 -6.66 -9.99 -12.22
CA ARG A 105 -7.14 -11.12 -13.04
C ARG A 105 -6.09 -11.57 -14.04
N GLN A 106 -5.45 -10.64 -14.75
CA GLN A 106 -4.38 -10.98 -15.69
C GLN A 106 -3.19 -11.65 -15.00
N LEU A 107 -2.76 -11.14 -13.83
CA LEU A 107 -1.69 -11.77 -13.05
C LEU A 107 -2.06 -13.19 -12.60
N VAL A 108 -3.27 -13.36 -12.05
CA VAL A 108 -3.74 -14.67 -11.61
C VAL A 108 -3.83 -15.66 -12.78
N GLN A 109 -4.29 -15.20 -13.97
CA GLN A 109 -4.33 -16.03 -15.17
C GLN A 109 -2.91 -16.42 -15.62
N ALA A 110 -1.96 -15.50 -15.62
CA ALA A 110 -0.57 -15.76 -15.97
C ALA A 110 0.07 -16.77 -15.01
N ILE A 111 -0.12 -16.59 -13.69
CA ILE A 111 0.39 -17.52 -12.67
C ILE A 111 -0.20 -18.93 -12.85
N ARG A 112 -1.51 -19.02 -13.15
CA ARG A 112 -2.18 -20.32 -13.37
C ARG A 112 -1.77 -21.02 -14.67
N ALA A 113 -1.31 -20.24 -15.65
CA ALA A 113 -0.83 -20.76 -16.95
C ALA A 113 0.65 -21.19 -16.91
N ALA A 114 1.43 -20.71 -15.94
CA ALA A 114 2.83 -21.04 -15.76
C ALA A 114 2.99 -22.52 -15.39
N GLU A 115 3.96 -23.22 -16.01
CA GLU A 115 4.31 -24.60 -15.67
C GLU A 115 4.94 -24.71 -14.28
N SER A 116 5.69 -23.66 -13.88
CA SER A 116 6.33 -23.53 -12.58
C SER A 116 5.92 -22.19 -11.96
N PRO A 117 4.75 -22.11 -11.30
CA PRO A 117 4.27 -20.86 -10.73
C PRO A 117 5.15 -20.39 -9.55
N PRO A 118 5.18 -19.07 -9.24
CA PRO A 118 5.90 -18.51 -8.09
C PRO A 118 5.41 -19.10 -6.76
N GLU A 119 6.28 -19.12 -5.74
CA GLU A 119 5.91 -19.66 -4.41
C GLU A 119 4.85 -18.82 -3.70
N VAL A 120 4.85 -17.49 -3.92
CA VAL A 120 4.02 -16.55 -3.18
C VAL A 120 3.58 -15.36 -4.03
N MET A 121 2.33 -14.92 -3.79
CA MET A 121 1.80 -13.64 -4.26
C MET A 121 1.44 -12.77 -3.05
N VAL A 122 1.99 -11.55 -3.00
CA VAL A 122 1.57 -10.47 -2.11
C VAL A 122 0.68 -9.52 -2.91
N SER A 123 -0.61 -9.50 -2.61
CA SER A 123 -1.55 -8.60 -3.30
C SER A 123 -1.92 -7.43 -2.41
N ALA A 124 -1.87 -6.22 -2.95
CA ALA A 124 -2.38 -5.05 -2.25
C ALA A 124 -3.90 -5.13 -2.08
N SER A 125 -4.36 -4.55 -0.99
CA SER A 125 -5.71 -4.14 -0.66
C SER A 125 -5.59 -2.80 0.09
N GLY A 126 -6.65 -2.29 0.69
CA GLY A 126 -6.59 -1.01 1.40
C GLY A 126 -7.28 -1.04 2.76
N ALA A 127 -6.92 -0.08 3.62
CA ALA A 127 -7.62 0.19 4.88
C ALA A 127 -9.13 0.36 4.70
N ASN A 128 -9.53 0.86 3.53
CA ASN A 128 -10.93 1.03 3.17
C ASN A 128 -11.69 -0.29 2.89
N TYR A 129 -11.05 -1.46 3.08
CA TYR A 129 -11.77 -2.73 3.25
C TYR A 129 -12.76 -2.62 4.42
N TYR A 130 -12.34 -1.95 5.46
CA TYR A 130 -13.17 -1.64 6.62
C TYR A 130 -14.02 -0.40 6.38
N GLU A 131 -15.04 -0.23 7.20
CA GLU A 131 -15.86 0.96 7.26
C GLU A 131 -15.76 1.58 8.66
N ALA A 132 -16.02 2.88 8.77
CA ALA A 132 -15.94 3.61 10.03
C ALA A 132 -16.82 2.98 11.11
N LYS A 133 -16.19 2.57 12.24
CA LYS A 133 -16.86 2.01 13.41
C LYS A 133 -16.46 2.78 14.70
N GLY A 134 -16.24 4.09 14.57
CA GLY A 134 -15.85 4.95 15.70
C GLY A 134 -14.51 4.52 16.30
N ASP A 135 -14.50 4.18 17.59
CA ASP A 135 -13.30 3.80 18.35
C ASP A 135 -13.03 2.29 18.33
N GLN A 136 -13.84 1.51 17.63
CA GLN A 136 -13.64 0.07 17.56
C GLN A 136 -12.29 -0.24 16.91
N VAL A 137 -11.52 -1.12 17.55
CA VAL A 137 -10.27 -1.64 16.98
C VAL A 137 -10.58 -2.57 15.83
N LEU A 138 -9.91 -2.36 14.69
CA LEU A 138 -10.07 -3.11 13.47
C LEU A 138 -8.81 -3.95 13.23
N ASP A 139 -8.83 -5.20 13.68
CA ASP A 139 -7.82 -6.19 13.30
C ASP A 139 -8.26 -6.94 12.03
N GLU A 140 -7.48 -7.91 11.59
CA GLU A 140 -7.70 -8.64 10.34
C GLU A 140 -8.96 -9.52 10.35
N SER A 141 -9.56 -9.76 11.52
CA SER A 141 -10.81 -10.50 11.70
C SER A 141 -12.07 -9.63 11.55
N ALA A 142 -11.89 -8.29 11.52
CA ALA A 142 -13.02 -7.38 11.38
C ALA A 142 -13.69 -7.52 10.00
N GLU A 143 -15.01 -7.38 9.99
CA GLU A 143 -15.83 -7.51 8.80
C GLU A 143 -15.57 -6.36 7.81
N ALA A 144 -15.83 -6.65 6.53
CA ALA A 144 -15.79 -5.65 5.48
C ALA A 144 -16.89 -4.60 5.66
N GLY A 145 -16.63 -3.39 5.18
CA GLY A 145 -17.65 -2.36 5.01
C GLY A 145 -18.53 -2.58 3.79
N GLU A 146 -19.51 -1.67 3.62
CA GLU A 146 -20.48 -1.73 2.51
C GLU A 146 -20.35 -0.54 1.54
N ASN A 147 -19.50 0.44 1.84
CA ASN A 147 -19.30 1.59 0.98
C ASN A 147 -18.61 1.23 -0.34
N PHE A 148 -18.44 2.19 -1.24
CA PHE A 148 -17.84 1.94 -2.56
C PHE A 148 -16.43 1.34 -2.47
N LEU A 149 -15.56 1.88 -1.62
CA LEU A 149 -14.18 1.40 -1.52
C LEU A 149 -14.08 0.03 -0.85
N ALA A 150 -14.93 -0.23 0.15
CA ALA A 150 -15.00 -1.53 0.79
C ALA A 150 -15.36 -2.62 -0.25
N ARG A 151 -16.37 -2.35 -1.09
CA ARG A 151 -16.72 -3.26 -2.21
C ARG A 151 -15.57 -3.45 -3.18
N VAL A 152 -14.84 -2.38 -3.54
CA VAL A 152 -13.64 -2.49 -4.39
C VAL A 152 -12.62 -3.41 -3.75
N CYS A 153 -12.32 -3.22 -2.46
CA CYS A 153 -11.34 -4.05 -1.73
C CYS A 153 -11.80 -5.53 -1.64
N VAL A 154 -13.08 -5.77 -1.34
CA VAL A 154 -13.66 -7.13 -1.27
C VAL A 154 -13.53 -7.86 -2.60
N ASP A 155 -13.91 -7.21 -3.72
CA ASP A 155 -13.81 -7.81 -5.04
C ASP A 155 -12.35 -8.00 -5.47
N TRP A 156 -11.47 -7.07 -5.12
CA TRP A 156 -10.04 -7.17 -5.38
C TRP A 156 -9.40 -8.35 -4.64
N GLU A 157 -9.66 -8.48 -3.32
CA GLU A 157 -9.21 -9.61 -2.52
C GLU A 157 -9.78 -10.95 -3.05
N LYS A 158 -11.05 -10.95 -3.48
CA LYS A 158 -11.69 -12.12 -4.08
C LYS A 158 -11.02 -12.55 -5.39
N GLU A 159 -10.63 -11.59 -6.24
CA GLU A 159 -9.92 -11.91 -7.48
C GLU A 159 -8.52 -12.48 -7.18
N ALA A 160 -7.77 -11.87 -6.24
CA ALA A 160 -6.46 -12.35 -5.83
C ALA A 160 -6.51 -13.77 -5.24
N ARG A 161 -7.55 -14.11 -4.45
CA ARG A 161 -7.71 -15.45 -3.84
C ARG A 161 -7.70 -16.60 -4.84
N LYS A 162 -8.05 -16.36 -6.10
CA LYS A 162 -8.03 -17.40 -7.13
C LYS A 162 -6.63 -17.95 -7.43
N VAL A 163 -5.56 -17.23 -7.02
CA VAL A 163 -4.19 -17.70 -7.20
C VAL A 163 -3.89 -18.97 -6.38
N THR A 164 -4.61 -19.17 -5.26
CA THR A 164 -4.42 -20.35 -4.42
C THR A 164 -4.82 -21.66 -5.11
N GLU A 165 -5.64 -21.60 -6.15
CA GLU A 165 -5.99 -22.75 -6.98
C GLU A 165 -4.78 -23.30 -7.78
N ALA A 166 -3.73 -22.50 -7.96
CA ALA A 166 -2.46 -22.88 -8.54
C ALA A 166 -1.41 -23.35 -7.50
N GLY A 167 -1.82 -23.49 -6.22
CA GLY A 167 -0.91 -23.87 -5.14
C GLY A 167 0.00 -22.73 -4.64
N VAL A 168 -0.21 -21.50 -5.10
CA VAL A 168 0.57 -20.33 -4.72
C VAL A 168 0.07 -19.78 -3.39
N ARG A 169 0.97 -19.55 -2.43
CA ARG A 169 0.66 -18.89 -1.16
C ARG A 169 0.25 -17.44 -1.40
N LEU A 170 -0.87 -17.02 -0.82
CA LEU A 170 -1.37 -15.66 -0.97
C LEU A 170 -1.31 -14.92 0.37
N THR A 171 -0.72 -13.72 0.35
CA THR A 171 -0.89 -12.71 1.40
C THR A 171 -1.55 -11.47 0.82
N ILE A 172 -2.43 -10.82 1.59
CA ILE A 172 -3.21 -9.66 1.14
C ILE A 172 -2.95 -8.50 2.10
N SER A 173 -2.26 -7.46 1.64
CA SER A 173 -1.89 -6.30 2.45
C SER A 173 -2.99 -5.24 2.43
N ARG A 174 -3.73 -5.05 3.54
CA ARG A 174 -4.66 -3.95 3.74
C ARG A 174 -3.89 -2.72 4.19
N ILE A 175 -3.46 -1.93 3.21
CA ILE A 175 -2.51 -0.82 3.38
C ILE A 175 -3.23 0.39 3.95
N GLY A 176 -2.67 0.97 5.03
CA GLY A 176 -3.06 2.26 5.59
C GLY A 176 -2.67 3.44 4.69
N VAL A 177 -2.80 4.66 5.22
CA VAL A 177 -2.39 5.87 4.50
C VAL A 177 -0.87 6.00 4.56
N VAL A 178 -0.23 5.92 3.39
CA VAL A 178 1.22 5.93 3.27
C VAL A 178 1.76 7.34 3.39
N LEU A 179 2.69 7.53 4.33
CA LEU A 179 3.37 8.80 4.55
C LEU A 179 4.73 8.81 3.83
N GLN A 180 4.90 9.81 2.98
CA GLN A 180 6.12 10.15 2.23
C GLN A 180 6.00 11.59 1.75
N GLU A 181 7.09 12.36 1.69
CA GLU A 181 7.06 13.77 1.31
C GLU A 181 6.57 13.95 -0.14
N ASP A 182 7.18 13.21 -1.06
CA ASP A 182 6.91 13.33 -2.50
C ASP A 182 5.74 12.44 -2.94
N GLY A 183 4.51 12.93 -2.76
CA GLY A 183 3.30 12.27 -3.27
C GLY A 183 2.39 11.69 -2.19
N GLY A 184 1.35 10.98 -2.65
CA GLY A 184 0.35 10.38 -1.77
C GLY A 184 -0.54 11.41 -1.05
N ALA A 185 -1.02 11.05 0.13
CA ALA A 185 -1.91 11.89 0.93
C ALA A 185 -1.14 13.01 1.65
N LEU A 186 0.07 12.74 2.13
CA LEU A 186 0.86 13.70 2.91
C LEU A 186 1.17 14.96 2.10
N ASP A 187 1.62 14.82 0.85
CA ASP A 187 1.93 15.94 -0.04
C ASP A 187 0.75 16.93 -0.16
N GLN A 188 -0.49 16.41 -0.26
CA GLN A 188 -1.68 17.26 -0.31
C GLN A 188 -1.98 17.94 1.02
N MET A 189 -1.65 17.29 2.14
CA MET A 189 -1.82 17.83 3.48
C MET A 189 -0.76 18.89 3.82
N LEU A 190 0.45 18.81 3.28
CA LEU A 190 1.54 19.76 3.52
C LEU A 190 1.20 21.18 3.03
N THR A 191 0.53 21.31 1.88
CA THR A 191 0.25 22.61 1.27
C THR A 191 -0.50 23.60 2.19
N PRO A 192 -1.60 23.24 2.88
CA PRO A 192 -2.27 24.13 3.85
C PRO A 192 -1.37 24.56 5.00
N PHE A 193 -0.51 23.64 5.52
CA PHE A 193 0.41 23.99 6.60
C PHE A 193 1.51 24.96 6.12
N LYS A 194 2.08 24.75 4.93
CA LYS A 194 3.04 25.68 4.32
C LYS A 194 2.45 27.08 4.14
N LEU A 195 1.12 27.19 3.95
CA LEU A 195 0.37 28.45 3.85
C LEU A 195 -0.16 28.99 5.20
N PHE A 196 0.21 28.40 6.35
CA PHE A 196 -0.23 28.79 7.69
C PHE A 196 -1.74 28.66 7.96
N VAL A 197 -2.42 27.86 7.12
CA VAL A 197 -3.87 27.56 7.28
C VAL A 197 -4.14 26.09 7.54
N GLY A 198 -3.11 25.35 8.00
CA GLY A 198 -3.20 23.94 8.34
C GLY A 198 -3.98 23.68 9.62
N GLY A 199 -4.49 22.45 9.73
CA GLY A 199 -5.18 21.97 10.93
C GLY A 199 -5.95 20.69 10.69
N PRO A 200 -6.64 20.18 11.73
CA PRO A 200 -7.34 18.90 11.66
C PRO A 200 -8.49 18.92 10.65
N ILE A 201 -8.62 17.82 9.93
CA ILE A 201 -9.67 17.59 8.95
C ILE A 201 -10.88 16.95 9.64
N GLY A 202 -12.09 17.33 9.26
CA GLY A 202 -13.32 16.76 9.77
C GLY A 202 -13.53 17.04 11.27
N SER A 203 -13.91 16.05 12.07
CA SER A 203 -14.04 16.18 13.52
C SER A 203 -12.69 16.34 14.21
N GLY A 204 -11.64 15.77 13.65
CA GLY A 204 -10.34 15.62 14.26
C GLY A 204 -10.24 14.41 15.20
N ASP A 205 -11.37 13.81 15.57
CA ASP A 205 -11.42 12.70 16.53
C ASP A 205 -11.38 11.33 15.83
N GLN A 206 -11.52 11.30 14.50
CA GLN A 206 -11.41 10.08 13.70
C GLN A 206 -9.98 9.56 13.70
N TYR A 207 -9.83 8.23 13.82
CA TYR A 207 -8.54 7.55 13.73
C TYR A 207 -8.04 7.50 12.29
N PHE A 208 -6.74 7.81 12.15
CA PHE A 208 -6.03 7.89 10.89
C PHE A 208 -5.02 6.73 10.79
N PRO A 209 -5.24 5.73 9.93
CA PRO A 209 -4.41 4.53 9.84
C PRO A 209 -3.17 4.78 8.97
N TRP A 210 -2.18 5.46 9.51
CA TRP A 210 -0.95 5.83 8.80
C TRP A 210 0.09 4.69 8.77
N ILE A 211 1.02 4.77 7.82
CA ILE A 211 2.24 3.96 7.77
C ILE A 211 3.35 4.75 7.07
N HIS A 212 4.59 4.62 7.56
CA HIS A 212 5.77 5.13 6.87
C HIS A 212 6.07 4.28 5.61
N MET A 213 6.48 4.92 4.50
CA MET A 213 6.78 4.23 3.23
C MET A 213 7.79 3.09 3.41
N HIS A 214 8.83 3.32 4.19
CA HIS A 214 9.87 2.31 4.43
C HIS A 214 9.30 1.07 5.14
N ASP A 215 8.52 1.23 6.20
CA ASP A 215 7.90 0.11 6.91
C ASP A 215 6.86 -0.61 6.06
N LEU A 216 6.16 0.10 5.19
CA LEU A 216 5.28 -0.52 4.21
C LEU A 216 6.07 -1.48 3.29
N CYS A 217 7.17 -1.01 2.70
CA CYS A 217 7.97 -1.83 1.80
C CYS A 217 8.62 -3.02 2.53
N ARG A 218 9.12 -2.82 3.76
CA ARG A 218 9.62 -3.90 4.62
C ARG A 218 8.53 -4.91 4.95
N GLY A 219 7.31 -4.46 5.23
CA GLY A 219 6.16 -5.32 5.52
C GLY A 219 5.75 -6.20 4.33
N LEU A 220 5.79 -5.65 3.10
CA LEU A 220 5.56 -6.43 1.88
C LEU A 220 6.63 -7.50 1.68
N LEU A 221 7.91 -7.15 1.87
CA LEU A 221 9.02 -8.09 1.76
C LEU A 221 9.00 -9.14 2.88
N PHE A 222 8.64 -8.74 4.10
CA PHE A 222 8.43 -9.65 5.22
C PHE A 222 7.34 -10.69 4.89
N ALA A 223 6.22 -10.28 4.30
CA ALA A 223 5.13 -11.17 3.91
C ALA A 223 5.55 -12.19 2.81
N ILE A 224 6.56 -11.86 2.00
CA ILE A 224 7.18 -12.83 1.07
C ILE A 224 8.02 -13.86 1.86
N ARG A 225 8.92 -13.38 2.73
CA ARG A 225 9.93 -14.19 3.44
C ARG A 225 9.32 -15.06 4.54
N GLU A 226 8.31 -14.56 5.25
CA GLU A 226 7.65 -15.28 6.35
C GLU A 226 6.66 -16.30 5.79
N LYS A 227 7.11 -17.56 5.69
CA LYS A 227 6.37 -18.66 5.04
C LYS A 227 5.07 -19.01 5.76
N SER A 228 4.95 -18.70 7.05
CA SER A 228 3.75 -18.96 7.86
C SER A 228 2.67 -17.87 7.67
N MET A 229 2.99 -16.72 7.05
CA MET A 229 2.01 -15.70 6.73
C MET A 229 1.13 -16.11 5.55
N GLU A 230 -0.19 -16.07 5.75
CA GLU A 230 -1.20 -16.34 4.72
C GLU A 230 -2.44 -15.47 4.92
N GLY A 231 -3.15 -15.15 3.82
CA GLY A 231 -4.39 -14.38 3.82
C GLY A 231 -4.19 -12.91 4.18
N PRO A 232 -5.25 -12.19 4.61
CA PRO A 232 -5.19 -10.76 4.86
C PRO A 232 -4.36 -10.40 6.08
N PHE A 233 -3.64 -9.27 5.99
CA PHE A 233 -2.95 -8.64 7.10
C PHE A 233 -3.05 -7.11 6.98
N ASN A 234 -3.18 -6.44 8.12
CA ASN A 234 -3.16 -4.98 8.19
C ASN A 234 -1.73 -4.47 8.08
N LEU A 235 -1.52 -3.51 7.19
CA LEU A 235 -0.22 -2.90 6.96
C LEU A 235 -0.31 -1.40 7.26
N ASN A 236 -0.28 -1.09 8.55
CA ASN A 236 -0.32 0.24 9.16
C ASN A 236 0.59 0.27 10.39
N ALA A 237 0.99 1.47 10.83
CA ALA A 237 1.79 1.64 12.04
C ALA A 237 1.06 1.11 13.29
N PRO A 238 1.80 0.59 14.30
CA PRO A 238 1.19 -0.10 15.44
C PRO A 238 0.45 0.83 16.42
N ASN A 239 0.79 2.12 16.42
CA ASN A 239 0.20 3.12 17.31
C ASN A 239 -0.74 4.05 16.52
N PRO A 240 -2.05 3.73 16.44
CA PRO A 240 -3.00 4.56 15.73
C PRO A 240 -3.17 5.93 16.42
N VAL A 241 -3.27 6.98 15.63
CA VAL A 241 -3.49 8.36 16.11
C VAL A 241 -4.79 8.92 15.59
N THR A 242 -5.34 9.95 16.26
CA THR A 242 -6.46 10.71 15.72
C THR A 242 -5.98 11.72 14.67
N MET A 243 -6.87 12.18 13.82
CA MET A 243 -6.56 13.23 12.83
C MET A 243 -6.12 14.54 13.50
N ARG A 244 -6.60 14.83 14.71
CA ARG A 244 -6.16 15.98 15.52
C ARG A 244 -4.69 15.80 15.89
N THR A 245 -4.34 14.67 16.51
CA THR A 245 -2.96 14.36 16.86
C THR A 245 -2.05 14.41 15.63
N PHE A 246 -2.50 13.84 14.51
CA PHE A 246 -1.75 13.90 13.25
C PHE A 246 -1.50 15.33 12.79
N ALA A 247 -2.52 16.18 12.81
CA ALA A 247 -2.42 17.58 12.39
C ALA A 247 -1.51 18.40 13.33
N ASP A 248 -1.60 18.17 14.64
CA ASP A 248 -0.78 18.86 15.64
C ASP A 248 0.71 18.48 15.47
N GLU A 249 1.02 17.18 15.39
CA GLU A 249 2.39 16.71 15.17
C GLU A 249 2.98 17.17 13.82
N LEU A 250 2.16 17.18 12.75
CA LEU A 250 2.57 17.72 11.45
C LEU A 250 2.88 19.23 11.55
N GLY A 251 2.04 19.97 12.26
CA GLY A 251 2.26 21.40 12.52
C GLY A 251 3.58 21.64 13.26
N ASP A 252 3.82 20.87 14.31
CA ASP A 252 5.03 20.97 15.13
C ASP A 252 6.30 20.68 14.30
N GLN A 253 6.31 19.62 13.49
CA GLN A 253 7.44 19.28 12.61
C GLN A 253 7.73 20.39 11.59
N LEU A 254 6.69 21.00 11.04
CA LEU A 254 6.83 22.08 10.07
C LEU A 254 7.08 23.46 10.71
N ASN A 255 7.01 23.58 12.04
CA ASN A 255 6.98 24.85 12.76
C ASN A 255 5.84 25.75 12.24
N ARG A 256 4.64 25.19 12.10
CA ARG A 256 3.41 25.85 11.60
C ARG A 256 2.25 25.61 12.55
N PRO A 257 1.34 26.60 12.72
CA PRO A 257 0.16 26.40 13.55
C PRO A 257 -0.79 25.35 12.97
N SER A 258 -1.43 24.57 13.84
CA SER A 258 -2.47 23.58 13.51
C SER A 258 -3.84 24.07 14.03
N LEU A 259 -4.24 25.29 13.65
CA LEU A 259 -5.40 25.97 14.24
C LEU A 259 -6.66 25.94 13.37
N PHE A 260 -6.51 25.78 12.07
CA PHE A 260 -7.61 25.94 11.12
C PHE A 260 -8.25 24.61 10.78
N ARG A 261 -9.32 24.27 11.49
CA ARG A 261 -10.09 23.07 11.20
C ARG A 261 -10.71 23.13 9.82
N VAL A 262 -10.46 22.11 8.99
CA VAL A 262 -11.09 21.97 7.67
C VAL A 262 -12.42 21.24 7.85
N PRO A 263 -13.57 21.91 7.70
CA PRO A 263 -14.86 21.25 7.87
C PRO A 263 -15.10 20.20 6.79
N GLU A 264 -15.74 19.09 7.18
CA GLU A 264 -16.03 17.98 6.26
C GLU A 264 -16.82 18.42 5.01
N PHE A 265 -17.80 19.33 5.18
CA PHE A 265 -18.59 19.84 4.05
C PHE A 265 -17.71 20.57 3.02
N ALA A 266 -16.65 21.27 3.46
CA ALA A 266 -15.74 21.98 2.56
C ALA A 266 -14.92 20.97 1.73
N LEU A 267 -14.50 19.85 2.33
CA LEU A 267 -13.86 18.75 1.61
C LEU A 267 -14.83 18.08 0.62
N GLN A 268 -16.07 17.82 1.05
CA GLN A 268 -17.09 17.25 0.17
C GLN A 268 -17.36 18.14 -1.05
N ILE A 269 -17.35 19.47 -0.88
CA ILE A 269 -17.45 20.41 -2.01
C ILE A 269 -16.22 20.30 -2.92
N ALA A 270 -15.01 20.25 -2.33
CA ALA A 270 -13.76 20.26 -3.09
C ALA A 270 -13.50 18.93 -3.84
N ILE A 271 -13.59 17.80 -3.16
CA ILE A 271 -13.20 16.48 -3.66
C ILE A 271 -14.34 15.44 -3.73
N GLY A 272 -15.55 15.85 -3.35
CA GLY A 272 -16.74 14.98 -3.39
C GLY A 272 -16.62 13.78 -2.46
N GLU A 273 -17.06 12.60 -2.91
CA GLU A 273 -17.02 11.36 -2.14
C GLU A 273 -15.58 10.94 -1.75
N ALA A 274 -14.54 11.42 -2.43
CA ALA A 274 -13.16 11.15 -2.05
C ALA A 274 -12.82 11.71 -0.65
N ALA A 275 -13.62 12.61 -0.09
CA ALA A 275 -13.48 13.09 1.28
C ALA A 275 -13.56 11.97 2.33
N THR A 276 -14.32 10.90 2.06
CA THR A 276 -14.44 9.72 2.97
C THR A 276 -13.10 9.07 3.27
N LEU A 277 -12.15 9.11 2.32
CA LEU A 277 -10.79 8.58 2.53
C LEU A 277 -10.10 9.13 3.78
N ILE A 278 -10.45 10.34 4.19
CA ILE A 278 -9.77 11.09 5.26
C ILE A 278 -10.70 11.34 6.45
N THR A 279 -12.01 11.29 6.24
CA THR A 279 -13.00 11.60 7.29
C THR A 279 -13.52 10.36 8.01
N GLU A 280 -13.34 9.16 7.45
CA GLU A 280 -13.71 7.91 8.12
C GLU A 280 -12.73 7.56 9.24
N SER A 281 -13.27 7.06 10.36
CA SER A 281 -12.49 6.64 11.53
C SER A 281 -12.11 5.16 11.38
N LEU A 282 -10.83 4.87 11.16
CA LEU A 282 -10.31 3.52 10.99
C LEU A 282 -9.19 3.25 12.02
N ARG A 283 -9.57 2.75 13.19
CA ARG A 283 -8.61 2.38 14.26
C ARG A 283 -8.00 1.01 13.97
N MET A 284 -7.17 0.94 12.96
CA MET A 284 -6.54 -0.31 12.54
C MET A 284 -5.41 -0.74 13.47
N GLN A 285 -5.25 -2.08 13.59
CA GLN A 285 -4.14 -2.72 14.31
C GLN A 285 -3.48 -3.78 13.43
N PRO A 286 -2.14 -3.75 13.27
CA PRO A 286 -1.38 -4.72 12.45
C PRO A 286 -1.10 -6.00 13.24
N LYS A 287 -2.15 -6.64 13.75
CA LYS A 287 -2.08 -7.74 14.71
C LYS A 287 -1.33 -8.94 14.14
N LYS A 288 -1.61 -9.30 12.90
CA LYS A 288 -0.96 -10.44 12.25
C LYS A 288 0.55 -10.19 12.06
N LEU A 289 0.96 -9.02 11.58
CA LEU A 289 2.38 -8.66 11.45
C LEU A 289 3.11 -8.77 12.79
N GLN A 290 2.52 -8.23 13.86
CA GLN A 290 3.10 -8.29 15.21
C GLN A 290 3.19 -9.72 15.72
N GLN A 291 2.19 -10.57 15.48
CA GLN A 291 2.19 -11.98 15.88
C GLN A 291 3.25 -12.81 15.17
N HIS A 292 3.63 -12.44 13.93
CA HIS A 292 4.72 -13.07 13.17
C HIS A 292 6.10 -12.43 13.43
N GLY A 293 6.19 -11.47 14.36
CA GLY A 293 7.47 -10.87 14.75
C GLY A 293 7.97 -9.76 13.84
N PHE A 294 7.10 -9.13 13.04
CA PHE A 294 7.52 -7.96 12.27
C PHE A 294 7.80 -6.77 13.20
N GLU A 295 9.00 -6.21 13.09
CA GLU A 295 9.44 -5.05 13.85
C GLU A 295 9.33 -3.79 12.97
N PHE A 296 8.45 -2.86 13.38
CA PHE A 296 8.33 -1.56 12.74
C PHE A 296 9.54 -0.69 13.11
N GLN A 297 10.08 0.02 12.13
CA GLN A 297 11.13 1.03 12.37
C GLN A 297 10.52 2.33 12.92
N TYR A 298 9.35 2.70 12.41
CA TYR A 298 8.62 3.91 12.80
C TYR A 298 7.35 3.53 13.56
N ASN A 299 7.50 3.34 14.87
CA ASN A 299 6.38 2.96 15.73
C ASN A 299 5.46 4.15 16.04
N TYR A 300 6.02 5.34 16.14
CA TYR A 300 5.31 6.57 16.49
C TYR A 300 5.33 7.58 15.34
N LEU A 301 4.25 8.35 15.24
CA LEU A 301 4.06 9.31 14.17
C LEU A 301 5.14 10.41 14.16
N THR A 302 5.55 10.87 15.34
CA THR A 302 6.59 11.89 15.49
C THR A 302 7.91 11.44 14.84
N GLU A 303 8.30 10.18 15.06
CA GLU A 303 9.51 9.59 14.46
C GLU A 303 9.40 9.53 12.93
N ALA A 304 8.24 9.08 12.45
CA ALA A 304 7.96 8.98 11.00
C ALA A 304 7.98 10.36 10.32
N LEU A 305 7.33 11.36 10.91
CA LEU A 305 7.29 12.71 10.34
C LEU A 305 8.67 13.39 10.40
N SER A 306 9.46 13.12 11.44
CA SER A 306 10.83 13.65 11.56
C SER A 306 11.81 13.06 10.54
N ASP A 307 11.57 11.84 10.06
CA ASP A 307 12.37 11.21 8.99
C ASP A 307 11.98 11.74 7.60
N ILE A 308 10.69 12.04 7.41
CA ILE A 308 10.12 12.43 6.12
C ILE A 308 10.37 13.92 5.82
N LEU A 309 10.31 14.81 6.86
CA LEU A 309 10.28 16.28 6.72
C LEU A 309 11.56 16.95 7.19
#